data_0d6962ecb76b59442819f142de4c84a0
#
_entry.id   0d6962ecb76b59442819f142de4c84a0
#
_cell.length_a   1.000
_cell.length_b   1.000
_cell.length_c   1.000
_cell.angle_alpha   90.00
_cell.angle_beta   90.00
_cell.angle_gamma   90.00
#
_symmetry.space_group_name_H-M   'P 1'
#
loop_
_entity.id
_entity.type
_entity.pdbx_description
1 polymer ?
#
loop_
_entity_poly.entity_id
_entity_poly.type
_entity_poly.pdbx_seq_one_letter_code
_entity_poly.pdbx_strand_id
1 'polypeptide(L)'
;MRKAVVNAMPAPTWNRLKINDITVSLPDAPGNADGCGDPSVTALGSAFCAAVSDTVNIAGGFSDIQLGNGETKGAVISAEKNGVSEVTEYICAEGNCALRTFADIPEGARVKLVQVIEGSQGTELLNDVGVKAADGARFEITQIFLGGSRTVSGVYAELDGYRSELECRIGYTVGKDELLDINNIVIHKGKRSRSETDVKGVLSDNAVKTFRGTIDLRNGASGAKGAENEDVLLIGETAVNNTVPVILCTEEDVEGSHGASIGRLPDDVLYYMTARGIPIEKANGIIAAARLESLIRGTGDEQTAERALKALAERSSDAVL
;
A
#
# COMPACT_ATOMS: atom_id res chain seq x y z
N MET A 1 -7.62 -5.31 23.73
CA MET A 1 -7.07 -4.53 22.57
C MET A 1 -6.49 -3.23 23.07
N ARG A 2 -5.26 -2.90 22.71
CA ARG A 2 -4.53 -1.69 23.11
C ARG A 2 -4.63 -0.65 21.98
N LYS A 3 -4.96 0.61 22.31
CA LYS A 3 -4.89 1.71 21.32
C LYS A 3 -3.43 2.08 21.06
N ALA A 4 -3.09 2.28 19.80
CA ALA A 4 -1.79 2.76 19.35
C ALA A 4 -1.95 3.80 18.24
N VAL A 5 -0.97 4.70 18.16
CA VAL A 5 -0.83 5.65 17.06
C VAL A 5 0.11 5.02 16.04
N VAL A 6 -0.32 4.94 14.80
CA VAL A 6 0.43 4.34 13.69
C VAL A 6 0.44 5.28 12.49
N ASN A 7 1.16 4.93 11.44
CA ASN A 7 1.29 5.73 10.23
C ASN A 7 1.72 7.19 10.50
N ALA A 8 2.55 7.40 11.54
CA ALA A 8 3.01 8.72 11.90
C ALA A 8 3.95 9.28 10.82
N MET A 9 3.71 10.53 10.44
CA MET A 9 4.59 11.26 9.52
C MET A 9 5.92 11.60 10.21
N PRO A 10 7.06 11.48 9.52
CA PRO A 10 8.35 11.85 10.08
C PRO A 10 8.48 13.37 10.32
N ALA A 11 7.69 14.18 9.63
CA ALA A 11 7.63 15.63 9.79
C ALA A 11 6.16 16.09 9.86
N PRO A 12 5.53 16.08 11.04
CA PRO A 12 4.13 16.45 11.19
C PRO A 12 3.92 17.94 10.88
N THR A 13 3.16 18.24 9.84
CA THR A 13 2.90 19.61 9.37
C THR A 13 1.41 19.96 9.32
N TRP A 14 0.54 18.96 9.39
CA TRP A 14 -0.89 19.10 9.14
C TRP A 14 -1.75 18.95 10.40
N ASN A 15 -1.30 19.53 11.52
CA ASN A 15 -1.96 19.39 12.84
C ASN A 15 -3.44 19.79 12.84
N ARG A 16 -3.83 20.78 12.03
CA ARG A 16 -5.24 21.23 11.95
C ARG A 16 -6.15 20.18 11.30
N LEU A 17 -5.63 19.43 10.34
CA LEU A 17 -6.38 18.42 9.60
C LEU A 17 -6.40 17.07 10.29
N LYS A 18 -5.56 16.87 11.33
CA LYS A 18 -5.43 15.61 12.09
C LYS A 18 -5.11 14.40 11.18
N ILE A 19 -4.28 14.63 10.16
CA ILE A 19 -3.86 13.62 9.18
C ILE A 19 -2.39 13.24 9.30
N ASN A 20 -1.71 13.65 10.37
CA ASN A 20 -0.30 13.30 10.60
C ASN A 20 -0.09 11.85 11.02
N ASP A 21 -1.11 11.22 11.55
CA ASP A 21 -1.12 9.84 12.06
C ASP A 21 -2.56 9.31 12.12
N ILE A 22 -2.70 8.05 12.51
CA ILE A 22 -4.01 7.45 12.77
C ILE A 22 -3.96 6.60 14.05
N THR A 23 -5.03 6.64 14.84
CA THR A 23 -5.17 5.79 16.03
C THR A 23 -5.92 4.50 15.65
N VAL A 24 -5.35 3.37 15.99
CA VAL A 24 -5.90 2.02 15.74
C VAL A 24 -6.00 1.20 17.02
N SER A 25 -6.74 0.11 16.96
CA SER A 25 -6.80 -0.91 18.00
C SER A 25 -5.84 -2.04 17.64
N LEU A 26 -4.73 -2.18 18.35
CA LEU A 26 -3.83 -3.33 18.18
C LEU A 26 -4.40 -4.55 18.87
N PRO A 27 -4.29 -5.75 18.28
CA PRO A 27 -4.47 -7.01 19.00
C PRO A 27 -3.55 -7.08 20.22
N ASP A 28 -3.92 -7.85 21.23
CA ASP A 28 -3.07 -8.03 22.41
C ASP A 28 -1.81 -8.79 21.99
N ALA A 29 -0.63 -8.28 22.35
CA ALA A 29 0.63 -8.91 21.98
C ALA A 29 0.74 -10.30 22.62
N PRO A 30 1.06 -11.35 21.88
CA PRO A 30 1.49 -12.61 22.45
C PRO A 30 2.83 -12.38 23.14
N GLY A 31 3.06 -13.05 24.26
CA GLY A 31 4.22 -12.87 25.11
C GLY A 31 5.60 -13.24 24.52
N ASN A 32 5.69 -13.58 23.24
CA ASN A 32 6.92 -13.92 22.51
C ASN A 32 6.82 -13.41 21.08
N ALA A 33 7.11 -12.15 20.88
CA ALA A 33 7.27 -11.55 19.55
C ALA A 33 8.72 -11.77 19.05
N ASP A 34 9.13 -12.99 18.82
CA ASP A 34 10.34 -13.27 18.04
C ASP A 34 10.01 -13.07 16.54
N GLY A 35 9.98 -11.84 16.22
CA GLY A 35 10.50 -11.21 15.11
C GLY A 35 9.98 -11.51 13.73
N CYS A 36 8.94 -10.83 13.26
CA CYS A 36 8.79 -10.60 11.83
C CYS A 36 9.77 -9.50 11.40
N GLY A 37 11.05 -9.84 11.30
CA GLY A 37 12.11 -8.95 10.83
C GLY A 37 12.49 -7.80 11.77
N ASP A 38 13.13 -6.77 11.23
CA ASP A 38 13.60 -5.61 12.00
C ASP A 38 12.42 -4.71 12.45
N PRO A 39 12.20 -4.53 13.77
CA PRO A 39 11.10 -3.73 14.29
C PRO A 39 11.29 -2.22 14.10
N SER A 40 12.45 -1.75 13.66
CA SER A 40 12.68 -0.34 13.31
C SER A 40 12.24 0.00 11.88
N VAL A 41 12.09 -1.01 11.02
CA VAL A 41 11.72 -0.88 9.60
C VAL A 41 10.23 -1.12 9.44
N THR A 42 9.44 -0.12 9.79
CA THR A 42 7.97 -0.21 9.83
C THR A 42 7.33 1.17 9.71
N ALA A 43 6.28 1.28 8.94
CA ALA A 43 5.43 2.46 8.89
C ALA A 43 4.40 2.50 10.04
N LEU A 44 3.98 1.32 10.53
CA LEU A 44 2.99 1.20 11.60
C LEU A 44 3.59 1.29 13.01
N GLY A 45 4.93 1.27 13.12
CA GLY A 45 5.65 1.47 14.38
C GLY A 45 5.97 0.19 15.14
N SER A 46 6.98 0.25 16.01
CA SER A 46 7.52 -0.91 16.73
C SER A 46 6.50 -1.60 17.65
N ALA A 47 5.52 -0.85 18.15
CA ALA A 47 4.43 -1.41 18.96
C ALA A 47 3.54 -2.36 18.15
N PHE A 48 3.36 -2.10 16.86
CA PHE A 48 2.66 -3.00 15.95
C PHE A 48 3.51 -4.25 15.70
N CYS A 49 4.79 -4.11 15.39
CA CYS A 49 5.69 -5.26 15.18
C CYS A 49 5.69 -6.22 16.37
N ALA A 50 5.65 -5.69 17.59
CA ALA A 50 5.59 -6.49 18.81
C ALA A 50 4.26 -7.24 19.00
N ALA A 51 3.21 -6.89 18.26
CA ALA A 51 1.90 -7.56 18.32
C ALA A 51 1.79 -8.74 17.32
N VAL A 52 2.74 -8.88 16.40
CA VAL A 52 2.74 -9.95 15.39
C VAL A 52 3.21 -11.26 16.04
N SER A 53 2.40 -12.32 15.88
CA SER A 53 2.63 -13.58 16.62
C SER A 53 3.10 -14.73 15.77
N ASP A 54 2.57 -14.89 14.59
CA ASP A 54 2.73 -16.11 13.80
C ASP A 54 3.50 -15.80 12.52
N THR A 55 4.80 -16.09 12.53
CA THR A 55 5.70 -15.71 11.46
C THR A 55 6.14 -16.90 10.63
N VAL A 56 5.99 -16.79 9.31
CA VAL A 56 6.44 -17.77 8.33
C VAL A 56 7.54 -17.21 7.42
N ASN A 57 8.47 -18.06 7.01
CA ASN A 57 9.47 -17.70 5.99
C ASN A 57 8.97 -18.09 4.61
N ILE A 58 9.03 -17.17 3.65
CA ILE A 58 8.58 -17.35 2.28
C ILE A 58 9.77 -17.12 1.35
N ALA A 59 10.12 -18.12 0.55
CA ALA A 59 11.17 -17.96 -0.48
C ALA A 59 10.61 -17.57 -1.85
N GLY A 60 9.31 -17.80 -2.07
CA GLY A 60 8.60 -17.47 -3.31
C GLY A 60 7.28 -18.23 -3.43
N GLY A 61 6.48 -17.89 -4.43
CA GLY A 61 5.22 -18.55 -4.74
C GLY A 61 3.98 -17.81 -4.24
N PHE A 62 2.84 -18.50 -4.31
CA PHE A 62 1.52 -17.98 -3.94
C PHE A 62 1.15 -18.36 -2.51
N SER A 63 0.62 -17.43 -1.75
CA SER A 63 0.10 -17.62 -0.40
C SER A 63 -1.33 -17.07 -0.31
N ASP A 64 -2.29 -17.94 -0.02
CA ASP A 64 -3.66 -17.53 0.33
C ASP A 64 -3.73 -17.31 1.85
N ILE A 65 -3.85 -16.05 2.27
CA ILE A 65 -3.77 -15.65 3.67
C ILE A 65 -5.18 -15.32 4.15
N GLN A 66 -5.72 -16.18 5.00
CA GLN A 66 -6.98 -15.93 5.68
C GLN A 66 -6.67 -15.32 7.06
N LEU A 67 -7.25 -14.14 7.33
CA LEU A 67 -7.09 -13.44 8.60
C LEU A 67 -8.44 -13.29 9.27
N GLY A 68 -8.62 -13.96 10.38
CA GLY A 68 -9.79 -13.86 11.24
C GLY A 68 -9.66 -12.80 12.33
N ASN A 69 -10.76 -12.56 13.04
CA ASN A 69 -10.79 -11.59 14.12
C ASN A 69 -9.80 -11.92 15.25
N GLY A 70 -8.93 -10.98 15.58
CA GLY A 70 -7.88 -11.10 16.60
C GLY A 70 -6.59 -11.74 16.08
N GLU A 71 -6.53 -12.17 14.82
CA GLU A 71 -5.32 -12.78 14.27
C GLU A 71 -4.27 -11.75 13.86
N THR A 72 -3.02 -12.09 14.14
CA THR A 72 -1.83 -11.36 13.68
C THR A 72 -0.87 -12.35 13.02
N LYS A 73 -0.50 -12.11 11.77
CA LYS A 73 0.44 -12.95 11.03
C LYS A 73 1.66 -12.18 10.58
N GLY A 74 2.79 -12.86 10.50
CA GLY A 74 4.03 -12.35 9.96
C GLY A 74 4.52 -13.18 8.78
N ALA A 75 5.12 -12.52 7.79
CA ALA A 75 5.81 -13.15 6.68
C ALA A 75 7.20 -12.53 6.52
N VAL A 76 8.23 -13.36 6.45
CA VAL A 76 9.59 -12.93 6.13
C VAL A 76 9.96 -13.48 4.76
N ILE A 77 10.21 -12.58 3.82
CA ILE A 77 10.62 -12.95 2.47
C ILE A 77 12.13 -13.13 2.46
N SER A 78 12.57 -14.32 2.06
CA SER A 78 13.98 -14.67 1.91
C SER A 78 14.38 -14.66 0.44
N ALA A 79 15.53 -14.06 0.13
CA ALA A 79 16.16 -14.13 -1.18
C ALA A 79 17.64 -14.44 -1.03
N GLU A 80 18.19 -15.19 -1.97
CA GLU A 80 19.64 -15.42 -2.04
C GLU A 80 20.34 -14.26 -2.74
N LYS A 81 21.63 -14.05 -2.45
CA LYS A 81 22.47 -13.06 -3.14
C LYS A 81 22.42 -13.29 -4.66
N ASN A 82 22.15 -12.22 -5.43
CA ASN A 82 21.91 -12.24 -6.87
C ASN A 82 20.72 -13.13 -7.31
N GLY A 83 19.87 -13.59 -6.37
CA GLY A 83 18.71 -14.41 -6.63
C GLY A 83 17.46 -13.59 -6.99
N VAL A 84 16.42 -14.30 -7.39
CA VAL A 84 15.08 -13.72 -7.65
C VAL A 84 14.07 -14.45 -6.78
N SER A 85 13.23 -13.69 -6.08
CA SER A 85 12.11 -14.21 -5.31
C SER A 85 10.84 -13.47 -5.74
N GLU A 86 9.82 -14.22 -6.13
CA GLU A 86 8.51 -13.67 -6.46
C GLU A 86 7.48 -14.24 -5.49
N VAL A 87 6.80 -13.38 -4.77
CA VAL A 87 5.80 -13.73 -3.75
C VAL A 87 4.49 -13.05 -4.09
N THR A 88 3.41 -13.83 -4.07
CA THR A 88 2.04 -13.32 -4.17
C THR A 88 1.28 -13.67 -2.90
N GLU A 89 0.79 -12.68 -2.19
CA GLU A 89 -0.07 -12.80 -1.01
C GLU A 89 -1.48 -12.36 -1.38
N TYR A 90 -2.42 -13.30 -1.40
CA TYR A 90 -3.85 -12.99 -1.50
C TYR A 90 -4.44 -13.01 -0.10
N ILE A 91 -4.86 -11.85 0.39
CA ILE A 91 -5.22 -11.61 1.77
C ILE A 91 -6.73 -11.41 1.88
N CYS A 92 -7.43 -12.33 2.54
CA CYS A 92 -8.84 -12.19 2.90
C CYS A 92 -8.93 -11.88 4.39
N ALA A 93 -9.45 -10.72 4.72
CA ALA A 93 -9.47 -10.21 6.09
C ALA A 93 -10.89 -10.07 6.63
N GLU A 94 -11.11 -10.54 7.86
CA GLU A 94 -12.36 -10.46 8.60
C GLU A 94 -12.13 -9.99 10.05
N GLY A 95 -12.96 -9.06 10.51
CA GLY A 95 -12.86 -8.52 11.86
C GLY A 95 -11.61 -7.66 12.07
N ASN A 96 -11.03 -7.69 13.25
CA ASN A 96 -9.83 -6.92 13.59
C ASN A 96 -8.60 -7.82 13.49
N CYS A 97 -7.77 -7.60 12.48
CA CYS A 97 -6.64 -8.46 12.16
C CYS A 97 -5.43 -7.68 11.64
N ALA A 98 -4.28 -8.35 11.58
CA ALA A 98 -3.05 -7.69 11.17
C ALA A 98 -2.10 -8.63 10.40
N LEU A 99 -1.41 -8.06 9.42
CA LEU A 99 -0.36 -8.71 8.66
C LEU A 99 0.90 -7.84 8.66
N ARG A 100 2.06 -8.46 8.87
CA ARG A 100 3.35 -7.83 8.62
C ARG A 100 4.15 -8.67 7.66
N THR A 101 4.64 -8.07 6.59
CA THR A 101 5.60 -8.67 5.66
C THR A 101 6.94 -7.95 5.78
N PHE A 102 8.03 -8.67 5.89
CA PHE A 102 9.37 -8.10 5.96
C PHE A 102 10.29 -8.75 4.94
N ALA A 103 11.13 -7.94 4.29
CA ALA A 103 12.14 -8.41 3.35
C ALA A 103 13.49 -7.73 3.62
N ASP A 104 14.52 -8.53 3.90
CA ASP A 104 15.92 -8.10 3.89
C ASP A 104 16.56 -8.63 2.60
N ILE A 105 16.80 -7.72 1.65
CA ILE A 105 17.15 -8.07 0.28
C ILE A 105 18.65 -7.96 0.11
N PRO A 106 19.37 -9.10 -0.04
CA PRO A 106 20.82 -9.11 -0.16
C PRO A 106 21.30 -8.51 -1.49
N GLU A 107 22.61 -8.26 -1.54
CA GLU A 107 23.31 -7.68 -2.71
C GLU A 107 22.90 -8.35 -4.03
N GLY A 108 22.50 -7.54 -5.01
CA GLY A 108 22.13 -7.94 -6.36
C GLY A 108 20.83 -8.75 -6.47
N ALA A 109 20.14 -9.04 -5.35
CA ALA A 109 18.90 -9.82 -5.38
C ALA A 109 17.71 -8.96 -5.84
N ARG A 110 16.72 -9.64 -6.42
CA ARG A 110 15.46 -9.04 -6.81
C ARG A 110 14.32 -9.74 -6.07
N VAL A 111 13.48 -8.95 -5.41
CA VAL A 111 12.26 -9.43 -4.77
C VAL A 111 11.06 -8.73 -5.37
N LYS A 112 10.07 -9.50 -5.83
CA LYS A 112 8.76 -9.00 -6.25
C LYS A 112 7.71 -9.48 -5.27
N LEU A 113 6.97 -8.55 -4.68
CA LEU A 113 5.83 -8.83 -3.80
C LEU A 113 4.55 -8.30 -4.43
N VAL A 114 3.55 -9.16 -4.54
CA VAL A 114 2.18 -8.77 -4.90
C VAL A 114 1.29 -9.02 -3.69
N GLN A 115 0.57 -8.01 -3.23
CA GLN A 115 -0.46 -8.15 -2.21
C GLN A 115 -1.82 -7.76 -2.79
N VAL A 116 -2.75 -8.70 -2.86
CA VAL A 116 -4.16 -8.42 -3.14
C VAL A 116 -4.91 -8.53 -1.81
N ILE A 117 -5.58 -7.46 -1.42
CA ILE A 117 -6.19 -7.32 -0.09
C ILE A 117 -7.70 -7.15 -0.25
N GLU A 118 -8.44 -8.15 0.20
CA GLU A 118 -9.90 -8.14 0.30
C GLU A 118 -10.31 -8.05 1.77
N GLY A 119 -11.07 -7.02 2.12
CA GLY A 119 -11.69 -6.89 3.43
C GLY A 119 -13.20 -7.04 3.36
N SER A 120 -13.79 -7.84 4.25
CA SER A 120 -15.23 -7.92 4.42
C SER A 120 -15.77 -6.69 5.17
N GLN A 121 -17.09 -6.54 5.17
CA GLN A 121 -17.76 -5.49 5.97
C GLN A 121 -17.44 -5.69 7.46
N GLY A 122 -17.11 -4.61 8.18
CA GLY A 122 -16.72 -4.64 9.59
C GLY A 122 -15.26 -4.96 9.84
N THR A 123 -14.46 -5.19 8.80
CA THR A 123 -13.02 -5.45 8.92
C THR A 123 -12.25 -4.19 9.33
N GLU A 124 -11.35 -4.33 10.30
CA GLU A 124 -10.24 -3.40 10.58
C GLU A 124 -8.93 -4.16 10.34
N LEU A 125 -8.26 -3.89 9.21
CA LEU A 125 -7.01 -4.52 8.83
C LEU A 125 -5.84 -3.57 9.03
N LEU A 126 -4.78 -4.07 9.67
CA LEU A 126 -3.46 -3.43 9.73
C LEU A 126 -2.49 -4.23 8.85
N ASN A 127 -1.92 -3.58 7.82
CA ASN A 127 -0.97 -4.21 6.91
C ASN A 127 0.34 -3.41 6.87
N ASP A 128 1.46 -4.01 7.19
CA ASP A 128 2.77 -3.35 7.21
C ASP A 128 3.79 -4.12 6.39
N VAL A 129 4.53 -3.41 5.55
CA VAL A 129 5.62 -3.97 4.75
C VAL A 129 6.90 -3.24 5.07
N GLY A 130 7.87 -3.94 5.64
CA GLY A 130 9.20 -3.44 5.94
C GLY A 130 10.23 -3.99 4.98
N VAL A 131 11.14 -3.14 4.46
CA VAL A 131 12.14 -3.54 3.47
C VAL A 131 13.49 -2.94 3.77
N LYS A 132 14.54 -3.75 3.66
CA LYS A 132 15.94 -3.31 3.54
C LYS A 132 16.53 -3.78 2.22
N ALA A 133 17.19 -2.89 1.50
CA ALA A 133 17.79 -3.20 0.20
C ALA A 133 19.28 -2.91 0.20
N ALA A 134 20.10 -3.96 0.05
CA ALA A 134 21.55 -3.88 -0.07
C ALA A 134 22.02 -3.38 -1.47
N ASP A 135 23.32 -3.41 -1.73
CA ASP A 135 23.92 -2.97 -3.01
C ASP A 135 23.29 -3.69 -4.21
N GLY A 136 22.79 -2.91 -5.18
CA GLY A 136 22.15 -3.42 -6.39
C GLY A 136 20.88 -4.23 -6.17
N ALA A 137 20.37 -4.27 -4.95
CA ALA A 137 19.11 -4.96 -4.64
C ALA A 137 17.92 -4.20 -5.23
N ARG A 138 16.92 -4.95 -5.71
CA ARG A 138 15.68 -4.39 -6.26
C ARG A 138 14.46 -4.99 -5.57
N PHE A 139 13.59 -4.11 -5.08
CA PHE A 139 12.28 -4.48 -4.55
C PHE A 139 11.17 -3.91 -5.43
N GLU A 140 10.27 -4.78 -5.86
CA GLU A 140 9.06 -4.41 -6.60
C GLU A 140 7.87 -4.82 -5.75
N ILE A 141 6.99 -3.87 -5.41
CA ILE A 141 5.76 -4.17 -4.68
C ILE A 141 4.55 -3.66 -5.45
N THR A 142 3.54 -4.51 -5.56
CA THR A 142 2.20 -4.13 -6.04
C THR A 142 1.18 -4.44 -4.96
N GLN A 143 0.49 -3.42 -4.47
CA GLN A 143 -0.60 -3.56 -3.50
C GLN A 143 -1.93 -3.19 -4.16
N ILE A 144 -2.93 -4.05 -4.00
CA ILE A 144 -4.28 -3.84 -4.53
C ILE A 144 -5.28 -3.97 -3.39
N PHE A 145 -5.93 -2.86 -3.03
CA PHE A 145 -6.91 -2.81 -1.94
C PHE A 145 -8.32 -2.86 -2.51
N LEU A 146 -9.04 -3.94 -2.19
CA LEU A 146 -10.38 -4.23 -2.65
C LEU A 146 -11.35 -4.31 -1.45
N GLY A 147 -11.58 -3.17 -0.78
CA GLY A 147 -12.53 -3.06 0.31
C GLY A 147 -11.96 -3.23 1.70
N GLY A 148 -12.89 -3.40 2.64
CA GLY A 148 -12.65 -3.38 4.07
C GLY A 148 -13.16 -2.10 4.72
N SER A 149 -13.89 -2.20 5.84
CA SER A 149 -14.47 -1.01 6.48
C SER A 149 -13.39 -0.03 6.92
N ARG A 150 -12.24 -0.56 7.37
CA ARG A 150 -11.10 0.25 7.77
C ARG A 150 -9.80 -0.50 7.49
N THR A 151 -9.04 0.00 6.54
CA THR A 151 -7.72 -0.55 6.22
C THR A 151 -6.63 0.50 6.49
N VAL A 152 -5.65 0.13 7.30
CA VAL A 152 -4.47 0.94 7.60
C VAL A 152 -3.25 0.19 7.12
N SER A 153 -2.56 0.73 6.12
CA SER A 153 -1.43 0.08 5.48
C SER A 153 -0.19 0.98 5.49
N GLY A 154 0.98 0.37 5.50
CA GLY A 154 2.23 1.09 5.38
C GLY A 154 3.31 0.30 4.66
N VAL A 155 4.14 1.02 3.92
CA VAL A 155 5.39 0.52 3.35
C VAL A 155 6.52 1.38 3.88
N TYR A 156 7.52 0.74 4.47
CA TYR A 156 8.73 1.40 4.94
C TYR A 156 9.94 0.73 4.30
N ALA A 157 10.63 1.44 3.42
CA ALA A 157 11.76 0.92 2.68
C ALA A 157 13.04 1.71 2.97
N GLU A 158 14.10 1.01 3.37
CA GLU A 158 15.46 1.53 3.48
C GLU A 158 16.29 1.09 2.28
N LEU A 159 16.66 2.03 1.43
CA LEU A 159 17.56 1.84 0.30
C LEU A 159 18.98 2.11 0.75
N ASP A 160 19.57 1.14 1.47
CA ASP A 160 20.87 1.28 2.12
C ASP A 160 22.03 1.13 1.15
N GLY A 161 21.84 0.32 0.10
CA GLY A 161 22.90 -0.06 -0.82
C GLY A 161 23.12 0.89 -2.00
N TYR A 162 24.31 0.82 -2.60
CA TYR A 162 24.62 1.47 -3.87
C TYR A 162 23.74 0.95 -4.98
N ARG A 163 23.02 1.85 -5.70
CA ARG A 163 22.05 1.49 -6.76
C ARG A 163 20.95 0.54 -6.31
N SER A 164 20.55 0.57 -5.05
CA SER A 164 19.35 -0.11 -4.61
C SER A 164 18.10 0.55 -5.22
N GLU A 165 17.09 -0.24 -5.54
CA GLU A 165 15.90 0.23 -6.26
C GLU A 165 14.61 -0.24 -5.57
N LEU A 166 13.63 0.67 -5.53
CA LEU A 166 12.25 0.39 -5.14
C LEU A 166 11.31 0.79 -6.26
N GLU A 167 10.41 -0.11 -6.63
CA GLU A 167 9.25 0.20 -7.46
C GLU A 167 7.98 -0.19 -6.69
N CYS A 168 7.15 0.80 -6.36
CA CYS A 168 5.93 0.61 -5.57
C CYS A 168 4.71 1.03 -6.39
N ARG A 169 3.78 0.09 -6.61
CA ARG A 169 2.52 0.34 -7.29
C ARG A 169 1.37 0.05 -6.34
N ILE A 170 0.49 1.02 -6.17
CA ILE A 170 -0.67 0.91 -5.27
C ILE A 170 -1.94 1.17 -6.07
N GLY A 171 -2.87 0.22 -6.01
CA GLY A 171 -4.20 0.37 -6.57
C GLY A 171 -5.26 0.21 -5.50
N TYR A 172 -6.32 1.03 -5.52
CA TYR A 172 -7.39 0.89 -4.55
C TYR A 172 -8.77 1.30 -5.09
N THR A 173 -9.79 0.64 -4.56
CA THR A 173 -11.16 1.15 -4.55
C THR A 173 -11.61 1.30 -3.10
N VAL A 174 -12.05 2.49 -2.74
CA VAL A 174 -12.63 2.78 -1.42
C VAL A 174 -14.08 3.13 -1.62
N GLY A 175 -14.95 2.28 -1.09
CA GLY A 175 -16.39 2.39 -1.24
C GLY A 175 -17.03 3.28 -0.20
N LYS A 176 -18.35 3.31 -0.21
CA LYS A 176 -19.15 4.09 0.73
C LYS A 176 -18.83 3.70 2.18
N ASP A 177 -18.59 4.72 3.01
CA ASP A 177 -18.32 4.60 4.45
C ASP A 177 -17.04 3.77 4.79
N GLU A 178 -16.18 3.48 3.82
CA GLU A 178 -14.89 2.83 4.01
C GLU A 178 -13.78 3.84 4.25
N LEU A 179 -12.75 3.42 5.00
CA LEU A 179 -11.55 4.19 5.26
C LEU A 179 -10.29 3.43 4.81
N LEU A 180 -9.46 4.09 4.02
CA LEU A 180 -8.14 3.61 3.65
C LEU A 180 -7.08 4.64 4.07
N ASP A 181 -6.17 4.22 4.94
CA ASP A 181 -5.04 5.04 5.41
C ASP A 181 -3.72 4.39 5.00
N ILE A 182 -2.94 5.06 4.17
CA ILE A 182 -1.69 4.55 3.63
C ILE A 182 -0.54 5.48 4.03
N ASN A 183 0.58 4.91 4.47
CA ASN A 183 1.82 5.63 4.71
C ASN A 183 2.99 4.94 4.00
N ASN A 184 3.51 5.56 2.96
CA ASN A 184 4.65 5.06 2.20
C ASN A 184 5.90 5.91 2.54
N ILE A 185 6.93 5.28 3.12
CA ILE A 185 8.16 5.93 3.54
C ILE A 185 9.34 5.26 2.83
N VAL A 186 10.06 6.03 2.03
CA VAL A 186 11.25 5.56 1.34
C VAL A 186 12.46 6.37 1.76
N ILE A 187 13.44 5.69 2.35
CA ILE A 187 14.66 6.30 2.87
C ILE A 187 15.83 5.94 1.95
N HIS A 188 16.38 6.94 1.29
CA HIS A 188 17.58 6.82 0.47
C HIS A 188 18.83 7.08 1.30
N LYS A 189 19.65 6.05 1.52
CA LYS A 189 20.96 6.11 2.18
C LYS A 189 22.09 5.75 1.20
N GLY A 190 21.81 4.83 0.27
CA GLY A 190 22.74 4.37 -0.74
C GLY A 190 22.92 5.38 -1.87
N LYS A 191 24.17 5.54 -2.36
CA LYS A 191 24.45 6.38 -3.54
C LYS A 191 23.74 5.83 -4.78
N ARG A 192 23.17 6.74 -5.60
CA ARG A 192 22.44 6.41 -6.84
C ARG A 192 21.28 5.45 -6.64
N SER A 193 20.73 5.36 -5.42
CA SER A 193 19.51 4.62 -5.18
C SER A 193 18.32 5.27 -5.91
N ARG A 194 17.29 4.48 -6.22
CA ARG A 194 16.12 4.95 -6.96
C ARG A 194 14.84 4.45 -6.32
N SER A 195 13.83 5.31 -6.29
CA SER A 195 12.46 4.90 -5.94
C SER A 195 11.44 5.53 -6.87
N GLU A 196 10.45 4.74 -7.23
CA GLU A 196 9.28 5.17 -7.97
C GLU A 196 8.03 4.62 -7.27
N THR A 197 7.09 5.51 -6.95
CA THR A 197 5.81 5.15 -6.34
C THR A 197 4.69 5.67 -7.21
N ASP A 198 3.86 4.76 -7.73
CA ASP A 198 2.67 5.08 -8.51
C ASP A 198 1.41 4.61 -7.77
N VAL A 199 0.51 5.56 -7.50
CA VAL A 199 -0.74 5.30 -6.78
C VAL A 199 -1.92 5.62 -7.67
N LYS A 200 -2.84 4.67 -7.83
CA LYS A 200 -4.07 4.82 -8.61
C LYS A 200 -5.27 4.41 -7.78
N GLY A 201 -6.25 5.30 -7.69
CA GLY A 201 -7.39 5.02 -6.85
C GLY A 201 -8.72 5.54 -7.34
N VAL A 202 -9.77 4.95 -6.79
CA VAL A 202 -11.15 5.37 -6.96
C VAL A 202 -11.80 5.50 -5.59
N LEU A 203 -12.40 6.65 -5.33
CA LEU A 203 -13.16 6.91 -4.11
C LEU A 203 -14.63 7.15 -4.47
N SER A 204 -15.52 6.43 -3.79
CA SER A 204 -16.98 6.64 -3.90
C SER A 204 -17.50 7.53 -2.76
N ASP A 205 -18.77 7.86 -2.78
CA ASP A 205 -19.41 8.70 -1.73
C ASP A 205 -19.12 8.20 -0.31
N ASN A 206 -18.85 9.16 0.59
CA ASN A 206 -18.47 8.97 1.99
C ASN A 206 -17.17 8.18 2.22
N ALA A 207 -16.47 7.78 1.16
CA ALA A 207 -15.16 7.17 1.30
C ALA A 207 -14.17 8.17 1.90
N VAL A 208 -13.28 7.68 2.77
CA VAL A 208 -12.19 8.48 3.33
C VAL A 208 -10.86 7.82 2.99
N LYS A 209 -10.01 8.51 2.24
CA LYS A 209 -8.64 8.06 1.98
C LYS A 209 -7.64 9.07 2.50
N THR A 210 -6.60 8.58 3.16
CA THR A 210 -5.40 9.37 3.48
C THR A 210 -4.19 8.63 2.92
N PHE A 211 -3.46 9.29 2.03
CA PHE A 211 -2.17 8.81 1.53
C PHE A 211 -1.07 9.77 1.99
N ARG A 212 -0.06 9.23 2.67
CA ARG A 212 1.15 9.95 3.06
C ARG A 212 2.31 9.31 2.32
N GLY A 213 2.99 10.10 1.51
CA GLY A 213 4.17 9.65 0.79
C GLY A 213 5.39 10.44 1.26
N THR A 214 6.42 9.76 1.71
CA THR A 214 7.66 10.39 2.15
C THR A 214 8.85 9.86 1.37
N ILE A 215 9.57 10.76 0.71
CA ILE A 215 10.88 10.51 0.12
C ILE A 215 11.92 11.20 1.01
N ASP A 216 12.77 10.42 1.68
CA ASP A 216 13.83 10.94 2.58
C ASP A 216 15.21 10.72 1.93
N LEU A 217 15.79 11.80 1.38
CA LEU A 217 17.06 11.80 0.68
C LEU A 217 18.17 12.21 1.68
N ARG A 218 18.81 11.20 2.29
CA ARG A 218 19.75 11.42 3.39
C ARG A 218 21.15 11.76 2.88
N ASN A 219 21.88 12.48 3.74
CA ASN A 219 23.30 12.75 3.51
C ASN A 219 24.09 11.45 3.26
N GLY A 220 24.88 11.42 2.19
CA GLY A 220 25.58 10.25 1.68
C GLY A 220 24.91 9.58 0.48
N ALA A 221 23.65 9.88 0.16
CA ALA A 221 22.88 9.30 -0.94
C ALA A 221 23.11 10.03 -2.29
N SER A 222 24.29 10.59 -2.54
CA SER A 222 24.58 11.33 -3.78
C SER A 222 24.17 10.57 -5.05
N GLY A 223 23.47 11.25 -5.95
CA GLY A 223 22.90 10.70 -7.17
C GLY A 223 21.58 9.94 -6.98
N ALA A 224 21.01 9.94 -5.77
CA ALA A 224 19.71 9.29 -5.51
C ALA A 224 18.56 10.04 -6.20
N LYS A 225 17.55 9.27 -6.62
CA LYS A 225 16.34 9.79 -7.27
C LYS A 225 15.12 9.14 -6.69
N GLY A 226 14.15 9.97 -6.27
CA GLY A 226 12.84 9.54 -5.79
C GLY A 226 11.72 10.24 -6.53
N ALA A 227 10.71 9.49 -6.97
CA ALA A 227 9.51 10.01 -7.62
C ALA A 227 8.25 9.37 -7.01
N GLU A 228 7.21 10.19 -6.84
CA GLU A 228 5.89 9.75 -6.38
C GLU A 228 4.82 10.39 -7.23
N ASN A 229 3.90 9.57 -7.75
CA ASN A 229 2.75 10.03 -8.53
C ASN A 229 1.46 9.43 -7.97
N GLU A 230 0.41 10.24 -7.86
CA GLU A 230 -0.91 9.79 -7.46
C GLU A 230 -1.97 10.22 -8.47
N ASP A 231 -2.83 9.30 -8.89
CA ASP A 231 -3.98 9.56 -9.77
C ASP A 231 -5.27 9.04 -9.12
N VAL A 232 -6.14 9.95 -8.70
CA VAL A 232 -7.37 9.64 -7.95
C VAL A 232 -8.60 10.08 -8.70
N LEU A 233 -9.51 9.13 -8.93
CA LEU A 233 -10.85 9.40 -9.43
C LEU A 233 -11.84 9.50 -8.27
N LEU A 234 -12.57 10.62 -8.20
CA LEU A 234 -13.65 10.83 -7.25
C LEU A 234 -14.99 10.55 -7.94
N ILE A 235 -15.76 9.64 -7.37
CA ILE A 235 -17.15 9.34 -7.77
C ILE A 235 -18.07 9.84 -6.67
N GLY A 236 -19.01 10.71 -7.03
CA GLY A 236 -19.89 11.38 -6.05
C GLY A 236 -19.28 12.66 -5.46
N GLU A 237 -19.95 13.22 -4.44
CA GLU A 237 -19.63 14.55 -3.93
C GLU A 237 -19.00 14.58 -2.55
N THR A 238 -19.15 13.50 -1.79
CA THR A 238 -18.84 13.45 -0.35
C THR A 238 -17.56 12.70 -0.01
N ALA A 239 -16.87 12.13 -1.02
CA ALA A 239 -15.60 11.45 -0.82
C ALA A 239 -14.53 12.43 -0.30
N VAL A 240 -13.77 12.00 0.71
CA VAL A 240 -12.66 12.74 1.31
C VAL A 240 -11.34 12.14 0.86
N ASN A 241 -10.59 12.91 0.09
CA ASN A 241 -9.24 12.54 -0.34
C ASN A 241 -8.21 13.44 0.33
N ASN A 242 -7.35 12.84 1.15
CA ASN A 242 -6.19 13.50 1.75
C ASN A 242 -4.93 12.93 1.12
N THR A 243 -4.11 13.81 0.53
CA THR A 243 -2.82 13.47 -0.06
C THR A 243 -1.74 14.34 0.58
N VAL A 244 -0.74 13.73 1.18
CA VAL A 244 0.29 14.41 1.96
C VAL A 244 1.68 13.98 1.48
N PRO A 245 2.18 14.54 0.37
CA PRO A 245 3.53 14.28 -0.10
C PRO A 245 4.55 15.04 0.75
N VAL A 246 5.66 14.37 1.08
CA VAL A 246 6.78 14.94 1.86
C VAL A 246 8.09 14.57 1.20
N ILE A 247 8.95 15.55 0.94
CA ILE A 247 10.33 15.34 0.54
C ILE A 247 11.23 15.89 1.64
N LEU A 248 11.97 15.00 2.31
CA LEU A 248 13.03 15.36 3.24
C LEU A 248 14.35 15.25 2.51
N CYS A 249 15.16 16.30 2.55
CA CYS A 249 16.40 16.35 1.78
C CYS A 249 17.53 16.94 2.62
N THR A 250 18.57 16.13 2.82
CA THR A 250 19.81 16.54 3.49
C THR A 250 21.06 16.28 2.63
N GLU A 251 20.87 15.90 1.35
CA GLU A 251 21.92 15.70 0.34
C GLU A 251 21.72 16.69 -0.81
N GLU A 252 22.79 17.22 -1.39
CA GLU A 252 22.71 18.24 -2.44
C GLU A 252 22.57 17.66 -3.86
N ASP A 253 23.23 16.54 -4.13
CA ASP A 253 23.25 15.89 -5.45
C ASP A 253 22.16 14.83 -5.55
N VAL A 254 20.90 15.23 -5.54
CA VAL A 254 19.76 14.33 -5.60
C VAL A 254 18.57 14.92 -6.35
N GLU A 255 17.65 14.08 -6.78
CA GLU A 255 16.39 14.48 -7.42
C GLU A 255 15.20 13.90 -6.63
N GLY A 256 14.28 14.75 -6.21
CA GLY A 256 13.02 14.37 -5.58
C GLY A 256 11.84 15.03 -6.28
N SER A 257 10.84 14.26 -6.63
CA SER A 257 9.62 14.79 -7.27
C SER A 257 8.36 14.13 -6.75
N HIS A 258 7.27 14.88 -6.73
CA HIS A 258 5.92 14.33 -6.54
C HIS A 258 4.93 15.00 -7.49
N GLY A 259 3.89 14.23 -7.86
CA GLY A 259 2.77 14.69 -8.67
C GLY A 259 1.47 14.10 -8.17
N ALA A 260 0.39 14.86 -8.27
CA ALA A 260 -0.95 14.37 -7.94
C ALA A 260 -1.97 14.87 -8.97
N SER A 261 -2.78 13.96 -9.48
CA SER A 261 -3.94 14.23 -10.31
C SER A 261 -5.19 13.75 -9.58
N ILE A 262 -6.02 14.67 -9.14
CA ILE A 262 -7.24 14.37 -8.40
C ILE A 262 -8.41 15.01 -9.13
N GLY A 263 -9.36 14.21 -9.56
CA GLY A 263 -10.45 14.72 -10.35
C GLY A 263 -11.68 13.85 -10.37
N ARG A 264 -12.74 14.37 -10.97
CA ARG A 264 -13.97 13.66 -11.28
C ARG A 264 -14.00 13.32 -12.77
N LEU A 265 -14.88 12.41 -13.14
CA LEU A 265 -15.13 12.14 -14.54
C LEU A 265 -15.65 13.41 -15.23
N PRO A 266 -15.12 13.75 -16.43
CA PRO A 266 -15.68 14.81 -17.22
C PRO A 266 -17.17 14.55 -17.57
N ASP A 267 -17.99 15.60 -17.47
CA ASP A 267 -19.43 15.48 -17.72
C ASP A 267 -19.76 14.98 -19.13
N ASP A 268 -18.93 15.28 -20.11
CA ASP A 268 -19.08 14.84 -21.51
C ASP A 268 -18.91 13.32 -21.64
N VAL A 269 -18.02 12.70 -20.87
CA VAL A 269 -17.83 11.24 -20.84
C VAL A 269 -19.06 10.56 -20.22
N LEU A 270 -19.55 11.11 -19.09
CA LEU A 270 -20.77 10.59 -18.46
C LEU A 270 -21.99 10.77 -19.36
N TYR A 271 -22.12 11.95 -20.00
CA TYR A 271 -23.18 12.21 -20.95
C TYR A 271 -23.13 11.24 -22.15
N TYR A 272 -21.95 10.99 -22.70
CA TYR A 272 -21.79 10.05 -23.82
C TYR A 272 -22.22 8.62 -23.45
N MET A 273 -21.86 8.14 -22.26
CA MET A 273 -22.23 6.81 -21.80
C MET A 273 -23.73 6.70 -21.50
N THR A 274 -24.31 7.70 -20.83
CA THR A 274 -25.74 7.73 -20.49
C THR A 274 -26.63 7.90 -21.74
N ALA A 275 -26.20 8.71 -22.72
CA ALA A 275 -26.89 8.83 -24.01
C ALA A 275 -26.93 7.52 -24.81
N ARG A 276 -26.06 6.56 -24.50
CA ARG A 276 -26.06 5.19 -25.05
C ARG A 276 -26.80 4.19 -24.20
N GLY A 277 -27.54 4.64 -23.18
CA GLY A 277 -28.38 3.82 -22.33
C GLY A 277 -27.61 3.12 -21.20
N ILE A 278 -26.38 3.53 -20.88
CA ILE A 278 -25.63 3.02 -19.73
C ILE A 278 -26.02 3.88 -18.52
N PRO A 279 -26.64 3.32 -17.46
CA PRO A 279 -26.92 4.05 -16.24
C PRO A 279 -25.64 4.68 -15.65
N ILE A 280 -25.75 5.82 -14.98
CA ILE A 280 -24.59 6.58 -14.49
C ILE A 280 -23.75 5.77 -13.50
N GLU A 281 -24.42 4.99 -12.65
CA GLU A 281 -23.78 4.10 -11.66
C GLU A 281 -22.93 3.03 -12.37
N LYS A 282 -23.50 2.42 -13.41
CA LYS A 282 -22.80 1.42 -14.23
C LYS A 282 -21.63 2.05 -15.00
N ALA A 283 -21.78 3.27 -15.50
CA ALA A 283 -20.70 4.01 -16.17
C ALA A 283 -19.54 4.25 -15.18
N ASN A 284 -19.84 4.71 -13.97
CA ASN A 284 -18.86 4.90 -12.90
C ASN A 284 -18.13 3.59 -12.55
N GLY A 285 -18.86 2.48 -12.39
CA GLY A 285 -18.28 1.17 -12.11
C GLY A 285 -17.35 0.66 -13.23
N ILE A 286 -17.73 0.83 -14.49
CA ILE A 286 -16.90 0.45 -15.65
C ILE A 286 -15.58 1.23 -15.65
N ILE A 287 -15.62 2.52 -15.40
CA ILE A 287 -14.44 3.37 -15.42
C ILE A 287 -13.55 3.09 -14.21
N ALA A 288 -14.14 2.88 -13.03
CA ALA A 288 -13.43 2.47 -11.83
C ALA A 288 -12.67 1.15 -12.07
N ALA A 289 -13.35 0.16 -12.63
CA ALA A 289 -12.74 -1.13 -12.96
C ALA A 289 -11.60 -0.98 -13.97
N ALA A 290 -11.80 -0.21 -15.04
CA ALA A 290 -10.78 0.00 -16.08
C ALA A 290 -9.50 0.66 -15.53
N ARG A 291 -9.59 1.51 -14.52
CA ARG A 291 -8.41 2.13 -13.89
C ARG A 291 -7.50 1.13 -13.16
N LEU A 292 -8.09 0.11 -12.55
CA LEU A 292 -7.33 -0.90 -11.80
C LEU A 292 -7.01 -2.13 -12.62
N GLU A 293 -7.75 -2.40 -13.71
CA GLU A 293 -7.58 -3.60 -14.50
C GLU A 293 -6.15 -3.79 -14.99
N SER A 294 -5.50 -2.74 -15.49
CA SER A 294 -4.13 -2.81 -15.97
C SER A 294 -3.13 -3.18 -14.87
N LEU A 295 -3.35 -2.65 -13.65
CA LEU A 295 -2.52 -2.96 -12.49
C LEU A 295 -2.74 -4.41 -12.03
N ILE A 296 -4.00 -4.85 -11.96
CA ILE A 296 -4.38 -6.22 -11.57
C ILE A 296 -3.79 -7.23 -12.57
N ARG A 297 -3.92 -7.00 -13.87
CA ARG A 297 -3.32 -7.87 -14.90
C ARG A 297 -1.79 -7.86 -14.89
N GLY A 298 -1.19 -6.77 -14.40
CA GLY A 298 0.27 -6.63 -14.24
C GLY A 298 0.85 -7.41 -13.04
N THR A 299 0.05 -8.08 -12.23
CA THR A 299 0.52 -8.90 -11.10
C THR A 299 1.39 -10.08 -11.53
N GLY A 300 1.18 -10.57 -12.77
CA GLY A 300 1.98 -11.64 -13.36
C GLY A 300 1.46 -13.05 -13.10
N ASP A 301 0.42 -13.20 -12.27
CA ASP A 301 -0.29 -14.46 -12.03
C ASP A 301 -1.74 -14.34 -12.49
N GLU A 302 -2.13 -15.19 -13.46
CA GLU A 302 -3.45 -15.14 -14.11
C GLU A 302 -4.57 -15.47 -13.09
N GLN A 303 -4.36 -16.45 -12.21
CA GLN A 303 -5.33 -16.84 -11.21
C GLN A 303 -5.60 -15.71 -10.19
N THR A 304 -4.55 -15.08 -9.71
CA THR A 304 -4.65 -13.89 -8.85
C THR A 304 -5.38 -12.75 -9.55
N ALA A 305 -5.04 -12.48 -10.81
CA ALA A 305 -5.67 -11.43 -11.59
C ALA A 305 -7.17 -11.68 -11.81
N GLU A 306 -7.57 -12.90 -12.19
CA GLU A 306 -8.97 -13.26 -12.38
C GLU A 306 -9.77 -13.14 -11.06
N ARG A 307 -9.22 -13.63 -9.95
CA ARG A 307 -9.85 -13.52 -8.64
C ARG A 307 -10.03 -12.06 -8.22
N ALA A 308 -8.99 -11.23 -8.37
CA ALA A 308 -9.05 -9.82 -8.04
C ALA A 308 -10.02 -9.03 -8.94
N LEU A 309 -10.07 -9.33 -10.25
CA LEU A 309 -11.04 -8.73 -11.17
C LEU A 309 -12.48 -9.11 -10.84
N LYS A 310 -12.71 -10.36 -10.42
CA LYS A 310 -14.03 -10.80 -9.96
C LYS A 310 -14.45 -10.03 -8.71
N ALA A 311 -13.59 -9.93 -7.69
CA ALA A 311 -13.86 -9.17 -6.48
C ALA A 311 -14.13 -7.68 -6.79
N LEU A 312 -13.37 -7.08 -7.70
CA LEU A 312 -13.60 -5.71 -8.17
C LEU A 312 -14.96 -5.54 -8.87
N ALA A 313 -15.37 -6.51 -9.69
CA ALA A 313 -16.66 -6.48 -10.39
C ALA A 313 -17.85 -6.62 -9.42
N GLU A 314 -17.75 -7.50 -8.42
CA GLU A 314 -18.75 -7.67 -7.37
C GLU A 314 -18.94 -6.36 -6.57
N ARG A 315 -17.85 -5.71 -6.17
CA ARG A 315 -17.90 -4.40 -5.50
C ARG A 315 -18.52 -3.30 -6.35
N SER A 316 -18.24 -3.30 -7.65
CA SER A 316 -18.81 -2.31 -8.57
C SER A 316 -20.32 -2.50 -8.76
N SER A 317 -20.85 -3.71 -8.57
CA SER A 317 -22.27 -4.01 -8.62
C SER A 317 -22.98 -3.68 -7.30
N ASP A 318 -22.33 -3.86 -6.16
CA ASP A 318 -22.86 -3.52 -4.83
C ASP A 318 -22.93 -2.00 -4.58
N ALA A 319 -22.10 -1.22 -5.27
CA ALA A 319 -22.19 0.25 -5.27
C ALA A 319 -23.42 0.78 -6.03
N VAL A 320 -24.18 -0.12 -6.68
CA VAL A 320 -25.40 0.20 -7.46
C VAL A 320 -26.69 -0.02 -6.65
N LEU A 321 -26.64 -0.66 -5.48
CA LEU A 321 -27.77 -0.87 -4.57
C LEU A 321 -27.68 0.04 -3.35
#